data_f3d4726f888210c8786a22d5f06f573d
#
_entry.id   f3d4726f888210c8786a22d5f06f573d
#
_cell.length_a   1.000
_cell.length_b   1.000
_cell.length_c   1.000
_cell.angle_alpha   90.00
_cell.angle_beta   90.00
_cell.angle_gamma   90.00
#
_symmetry.space_group_name_H-M   'P 1'
#
loop_
_entity.id
_entity.type
_entity.pdbx_description
1 polymer ?
#
loop_
_entity_poly.entity_id
_entity_poly.type
_entity_poly.pdbx_seq_one_letter_code
_entity_poly.pdbx_strand_id
1 'polypeptide(L)'
;MSKMKYKIALAAAAVLLLGGVIYIYFAHYAPFKPDEAQTLSVWYVNDDAMWSGFNAMCGEYNETNGADCGITISTKAFDTQAQLYESVCSALENGGELPDILACDTDFAAYLDDEGRLADMDKYFGSWETSGYDKTMTAAAKSSKGLSSIPIAAETNVFIVNTDMFADYEAISSFEKLCSVADEYYKRTSKSFFTISDYSLFFRDAVAQLGERFDGVSPHDTDSDNCKYIYKILAETAYDRGFTSSGGEAARKLADGEIAAAVVSSADLMQYADKLSGGEFEFVSFPYMKDGKPAYTQKVTGMTILASDKTHEKSAVMFLRWFTSQSVNSSFVGDSGYLAAIGKESSSSGFALYDKLMDAVETMRKKGDSTTRAASAEYSVNSRNFDSVLNTIMNSLN
;
A
#
# COMPACT_ATOMS: atom_id res chain seq x y z
N MET A 1 -7.37 5.13 -59.31
CA MET A 1 -8.61 5.21 -58.49
C MET A 1 -9.04 6.66 -58.42
N SER A 2 -10.30 7.01 -58.71
CA SER A 2 -10.72 8.40 -58.69
C SER A 2 -10.69 8.95 -57.26
N LYS A 3 -10.38 10.24 -57.12
CA LYS A 3 -10.38 10.97 -55.84
C LYS A 3 -11.68 10.75 -55.01
N MET A 4 -12.77 10.44 -55.71
CA MET A 4 -14.08 10.14 -55.12
C MET A 4 -14.11 8.78 -54.41
N LYS A 5 -13.51 7.73 -55.02
CA LYS A 5 -13.44 6.39 -54.38
C LYS A 5 -12.56 6.40 -53.15
N TYR A 6 -11.49 7.21 -53.11
CA TYR A 6 -10.65 7.41 -51.91
C TYR A 6 -11.40 8.11 -50.80
N LYS A 7 -12.17 9.17 -51.11
CA LYS A 7 -12.99 9.86 -50.11
C LYS A 7 -14.09 8.97 -49.50
N ILE A 8 -14.72 8.13 -50.35
CA ILE A 8 -15.72 7.16 -49.88
C ILE A 8 -15.08 6.10 -48.98
N ALA A 9 -13.92 5.56 -49.32
CA ALA A 9 -13.19 4.60 -48.48
C ALA A 9 -12.75 5.21 -47.14
N LEU A 10 -12.30 6.47 -47.15
CA LEU A 10 -11.92 7.18 -45.92
C LEU A 10 -13.12 7.44 -44.99
N ALA A 11 -14.26 7.83 -45.57
CA ALA A 11 -15.50 8.02 -44.80
C ALA A 11 -16.01 6.69 -44.21
N ALA A 12 -15.96 5.60 -44.98
CA ALA A 12 -16.35 4.27 -44.49
C ALA A 12 -15.41 3.80 -43.34
N ALA A 13 -14.10 4.02 -43.46
CA ALA A 13 -13.16 3.70 -42.41
C ALA A 13 -13.39 4.54 -41.12
N ALA A 14 -13.72 5.82 -41.26
CA ALA A 14 -14.06 6.69 -40.12
C ALA A 14 -15.35 6.23 -39.41
N VAL A 15 -16.38 5.80 -40.16
CA VAL A 15 -17.63 5.27 -39.59
C VAL A 15 -17.38 3.96 -38.86
N LEU A 16 -16.54 3.06 -39.42
CA LEU A 16 -16.18 1.80 -38.75
C LEU A 16 -15.36 2.04 -37.47
N LEU A 17 -14.44 2.98 -37.50
CA LEU A 17 -13.68 3.39 -36.30
C LEU A 17 -14.60 3.98 -35.24
N LEU A 18 -15.50 4.89 -35.63
CA LEU A 18 -16.46 5.49 -34.71
C LEU A 18 -17.42 4.43 -34.13
N GLY A 19 -17.92 3.54 -34.96
CA GLY A 19 -18.74 2.38 -34.55
C GLY A 19 -18.00 1.44 -33.62
N GLY A 20 -16.72 1.20 -33.89
CA GLY A 20 -15.84 0.41 -32.99
C GLY A 20 -15.64 1.08 -31.63
N VAL A 21 -15.38 2.39 -31.60
CA VAL A 21 -15.24 3.17 -30.37
C VAL A 21 -16.56 3.18 -29.57
N ILE A 22 -17.69 3.40 -30.25
CA ILE A 22 -19.02 3.37 -29.63
C ILE A 22 -19.33 1.97 -29.08
N TYR A 23 -19.03 0.91 -29.85
CA TYR A 23 -19.21 -0.47 -29.39
C TYR A 23 -18.37 -0.78 -28.15
N ILE A 24 -17.09 -0.40 -28.16
CA ILE A 24 -16.18 -0.56 -27.01
C ILE A 24 -16.74 0.22 -25.81
N TYR A 25 -17.19 1.46 -25.99
CA TYR A 25 -17.80 2.24 -24.94
C TYR A 25 -19.01 1.54 -24.33
N PHE A 26 -19.97 1.11 -25.16
CA PHE A 26 -21.16 0.41 -24.65
C PHE A 26 -20.87 -0.99 -24.11
N ALA A 27 -19.89 -1.69 -24.65
CA ALA A 27 -19.51 -3.02 -24.16
C ALA A 27 -18.78 -3.00 -22.82
N HIS A 28 -18.00 -1.93 -22.55
CA HIS A 28 -17.13 -1.86 -21.36
C HIS A 28 -17.44 -0.72 -20.40
N TYR A 29 -18.15 0.33 -20.84
CA TYR A 29 -18.37 1.56 -20.07
C TYR A 29 -19.83 1.96 -19.89
N ALA A 30 -20.75 1.37 -20.64
CA ALA A 30 -22.17 1.64 -20.35
C ALA A 30 -22.44 1.26 -18.89
N PRO A 31 -23.07 2.13 -18.10
CA PRO A 31 -23.40 1.80 -16.73
C PRO A 31 -24.20 0.50 -16.72
N PHE A 32 -23.65 -0.51 -16.07
CA PHE A 32 -24.39 -1.74 -15.83
C PHE A 32 -25.52 -1.42 -14.84
N LYS A 33 -26.71 -1.81 -15.19
CA LYS A 33 -27.87 -1.71 -14.31
C LYS A 33 -28.45 -3.11 -14.16
N PRO A 34 -28.45 -3.69 -12.96
CA PRO A 34 -29.08 -4.98 -12.73
C PRO A 34 -30.61 -4.89 -12.90
N ASP A 35 -31.23 -6.00 -13.27
CA ASP A 35 -32.70 -6.08 -13.44
C ASP A 35 -33.42 -5.86 -12.09
N GLU A 36 -32.79 -6.27 -10.99
CA GLU A 36 -33.27 -6.05 -9.61
C GLU A 36 -32.19 -5.31 -8.82
N ALA A 37 -32.62 -4.48 -7.87
CA ALA A 37 -31.69 -3.76 -6.99
C ALA A 37 -30.76 -4.72 -6.24
N GLN A 38 -29.46 -4.40 -6.20
CA GLN A 38 -28.43 -5.19 -5.56
C GLN A 38 -27.89 -4.47 -4.32
N THR A 39 -27.66 -5.24 -3.26
CA THR A 39 -26.90 -4.76 -2.10
C THR A 39 -25.63 -5.56 -2.01
N LEU A 40 -24.49 -4.87 -2.11
CA LEU A 40 -23.16 -5.47 -2.04
C LEU A 40 -22.54 -5.21 -0.69
N SER A 41 -21.89 -6.23 -0.12
CA SER A 41 -21.14 -6.12 1.12
C SER A 41 -19.65 -5.87 0.84
N VAL A 42 -19.10 -4.87 1.52
CA VAL A 42 -17.65 -4.56 1.49
C VAL A 42 -17.07 -4.79 2.88
N TRP A 43 -16.10 -5.68 2.97
CA TRP A 43 -15.35 -5.90 4.22
C TRP A 43 -13.99 -5.21 4.14
N TYR A 44 -13.61 -4.52 5.22
CA TYR A 44 -12.38 -3.75 5.30
C TYR A 44 -11.87 -3.65 6.74
N VAL A 45 -10.63 -3.22 6.92
CA VAL A 45 -10.04 -2.92 8.23
C VAL A 45 -10.12 -1.40 8.45
N ASN A 46 -10.59 -0.98 9.62
CA ASN A 46 -10.68 0.44 9.98
C ASN A 46 -9.66 0.74 11.09
N ASP A 47 -8.37 0.61 10.76
CA ASP A 47 -7.25 0.75 11.68
C ASP A 47 -6.45 2.05 11.52
N ASP A 48 -6.73 2.85 10.49
CA ASP A 48 -6.01 4.08 10.20
C ASP A 48 -6.87 5.23 9.64
N ALA A 49 -6.23 6.39 9.45
CA ALA A 49 -6.89 7.62 9.01
C ALA A 49 -7.50 7.52 7.60
N MET A 50 -6.91 6.73 6.69
CA MET A 50 -7.40 6.55 5.33
C MET A 50 -8.82 5.98 5.32
N TRP A 51 -9.09 5.00 6.18
CA TRP A 51 -10.39 4.33 6.26
C TRP A 51 -11.46 5.09 7.00
N SER A 52 -11.09 6.13 7.76
CA SER A 52 -12.04 6.89 8.60
C SER A 52 -13.19 7.51 7.81
N GLY A 53 -12.98 7.89 6.55
CA GLY A 53 -13.97 8.46 5.63
C GLY A 53 -14.72 7.44 4.78
N PHE A 54 -14.33 6.16 4.78
CA PHE A 54 -14.82 5.17 3.82
C PHE A 54 -16.35 4.97 3.86
N ASN A 55 -16.94 4.90 5.04
CA ASN A 55 -18.40 4.76 5.19
C ASN A 55 -19.15 5.97 4.62
N ALA A 56 -18.64 7.18 4.78
CA ALA A 56 -19.25 8.38 4.22
C ALA A 56 -19.19 8.35 2.68
N MET A 57 -18.07 7.92 2.11
CA MET A 57 -17.90 7.75 0.66
C MET A 57 -18.85 6.68 0.10
N CYS A 58 -19.02 5.55 0.79
CA CYS A 58 -20.00 4.55 0.42
C CYS A 58 -21.45 5.11 0.47
N GLY A 59 -21.73 5.97 1.46
CA GLY A 59 -23.00 6.71 1.54
C GLY A 59 -23.21 7.63 0.34
N GLU A 60 -22.19 8.41 -0.05
CA GLU A 60 -22.24 9.26 -1.24
C GLU A 60 -22.47 8.42 -2.52
N TYR A 61 -21.77 7.29 -2.67
CA TYR A 61 -22.04 6.38 -3.78
C TYR A 61 -23.50 5.93 -3.80
N ASN A 62 -24.04 5.50 -2.65
CA ASN A 62 -25.40 5.01 -2.54
C ASN A 62 -26.44 6.06 -2.92
N GLU A 63 -26.18 7.34 -2.58
CA GLU A 63 -27.09 8.46 -2.89
C GLU A 63 -26.95 8.97 -4.33
N THR A 64 -25.86 8.65 -5.02
CA THR A 64 -25.54 9.15 -6.37
C THR A 64 -25.47 8.01 -7.39
N ASN A 65 -24.26 7.59 -7.75
CA ASN A 65 -24.01 6.57 -8.79
C ASN A 65 -24.73 5.24 -8.50
N GLY A 66 -24.79 4.85 -7.23
CA GLY A 66 -25.46 3.64 -6.78
C GLY A 66 -26.99 3.72 -6.98
N ALA A 67 -27.60 4.86 -6.61
CA ALA A 67 -29.04 5.08 -6.84
C ALA A 67 -29.41 5.01 -8.33
N ASP A 68 -28.59 5.62 -9.20
CA ASP A 68 -28.80 5.61 -10.65
C ASP A 68 -28.73 4.19 -11.24
N CYS A 69 -27.86 3.35 -10.68
CA CYS A 69 -27.65 1.98 -11.13
C CYS A 69 -28.51 0.94 -10.39
N GLY A 70 -29.13 1.29 -9.27
CA GLY A 70 -29.84 0.32 -8.41
C GLY A 70 -28.89 -0.56 -7.61
N ILE A 71 -27.71 -0.01 -7.21
CA ILE A 71 -26.66 -0.70 -6.45
C ILE A 71 -26.46 0.03 -5.12
N THR A 72 -26.51 -0.71 -4.01
CA THR A 72 -26.27 -0.19 -2.67
C THR A 72 -25.06 -0.89 -2.06
N ILE A 73 -24.16 -0.13 -1.43
CA ILE A 73 -23.00 -0.65 -0.71
C ILE A 73 -23.34 -0.71 0.78
N SER A 74 -23.13 -1.87 1.38
CA SER A 74 -23.14 -2.12 2.82
C SER A 74 -21.72 -2.45 3.28
N THR A 75 -21.27 -1.91 4.38
CA THR A 75 -19.88 -2.06 4.86
C THR A 75 -19.81 -2.85 6.15
N LYS A 76 -18.74 -3.62 6.32
CA LYS A 76 -18.38 -4.27 7.59
C LYS A 76 -16.91 -3.99 7.90
N ALA A 77 -16.69 -3.23 8.96
CA ALA A 77 -15.37 -2.90 9.46
C ALA A 77 -14.86 -3.96 10.42
N PHE A 78 -13.55 -4.20 10.38
CA PHE A 78 -12.81 -5.02 11.34
C PHE A 78 -11.76 -4.15 12.02
N ASP A 79 -11.44 -4.45 13.28
CA ASP A 79 -10.45 -3.68 14.05
C ASP A 79 -9.01 -4.00 13.62
N THR A 80 -8.77 -5.20 13.09
CA THR A 80 -7.44 -5.63 12.66
C THR A 80 -7.49 -6.48 11.38
N GLN A 81 -6.39 -6.43 10.63
CA GLN A 81 -6.19 -7.27 9.45
C GLN A 81 -6.28 -8.78 9.78
N ALA A 82 -5.76 -9.19 10.94
CA ALA A 82 -5.83 -10.57 11.39
C ALA A 82 -7.28 -11.05 11.56
N GLN A 83 -8.15 -10.22 12.20
CA GLN A 83 -9.57 -10.55 12.36
C GLN A 83 -10.30 -10.63 11.02
N LEU A 84 -10.01 -9.70 10.08
CA LEU A 84 -10.57 -9.75 8.74
C LEU A 84 -10.22 -11.06 8.04
N TYR A 85 -8.93 -11.41 7.99
CA TYR A 85 -8.43 -12.59 7.29
C TYR A 85 -8.93 -13.89 7.92
N GLU A 86 -8.95 -13.98 9.25
CA GLU A 86 -9.53 -15.11 9.96
C GLU A 86 -11.02 -15.28 9.64
N SER A 87 -11.78 -14.19 9.60
CA SER A 87 -13.20 -14.21 9.26
C SER A 87 -13.44 -14.71 7.84
N VAL A 88 -12.63 -14.25 6.86
CA VAL A 88 -12.73 -14.72 5.47
C VAL A 88 -12.36 -16.18 5.36
N CYS A 89 -11.22 -16.61 5.92
CA CYS A 89 -10.78 -17.99 5.87
C CYS A 89 -11.80 -18.94 6.55
N SER A 90 -12.29 -18.56 7.72
CA SER A 90 -13.32 -19.33 8.43
C SER A 90 -14.63 -19.46 7.64
N ALA A 91 -15.06 -18.38 6.97
CA ALA A 91 -16.24 -18.41 6.11
C ALA A 91 -16.05 -19.33 4.89
N LEU A 92 -14.84 -19.32 4.29
CA LEU A 92 -14.50 -20.20 3.17
C LEU A 92 -14.48 -21.69 3.57
N GLU A 93 -13.97 -22.01 4.76
CA GLU A 93 -13.87 -23.38 5.27
C GLU A 93 -15.21 -23.93 5.72
N ASN A 94 -16.03 -23.10 6.36
CA ASN A 94 -17.26 -23.54 7.01
C ASN A 94 -18.54 -23.21 6.22
N GLY A 95 -18.43 -22.62 5.02
CA GLY A 95 -19.58 -22.22 4.19
C GLY A 95 -20.35 -21.04 4.77
N GLY A 96 -19.65 -20.12 5.45
CA GLY A 96 -20.23 -18.87 6.00
C GLY A 96 -20.47 -17.81 4.94
N GLU A 97 -21.02 -16.67 5.38
CA GLU A 97 -21.21 -15.50 4.54
C GLU A 97 -19.88 -14.86 4.20
N LEU A 98 -19.67 -14.56 2.92
CA LEU A 98 -18.50 -13.87 2.39
C LEU A 98 -18.91 -12.49 1.86
N PRO A 99 -18.00 -11.51 1.84
CA PRO A 99 -18.29 -10.22 1.20
C PRO A 99 -18.32 -10.35 -0.32
N ASP A 100 -19.00 -9.42 -1.00
CA ASP A 100 -18.88 -9.27 -2.45
C ASP A 100 -17.54 -8.62 -2.82
N ILE A 101 -17.09 -7.66 -2.01
CA ILE A 101 -15.84 -6.93 -2.18
C ILE A 101 -15.01 -7.02 -0.88
N LEU A 102 -13.75 -7.32 -1.02
CA LEU A 102 -12.80 -7.36 0.08
C LEU A 102 -11.69 -6.33 -0.15
N ALA A 103 -11.52 -5.41 0.80
CA ALA A 103 -10.37 -4.53 0.86
C ALA A 103 -9.29 -5.20 1.71
N CYS A 104 -8.14 -5.48 1.12
CA CYS A 104 -7.06 -6.24 1.77
C CYS A 104 -5.71 -5.95 1.11
N ASP A 105 -4.64 -6.44 1.73
CA ASP A 105 -3.33 -6.46 1.09
C ASP A 105 -3.36 -7.30 -0.19
N THR A 106 -2.57 -6.90 -1.17
CA THR A 106 -2.50 -7.59 -2.47
C THR A 106 -2.04 -9.03 -2.37
N ASP A 107 -1.24 -9.39 -1.37
CA ASP A 107 -0.82 -10.78 -1.12
C ASP A 107 -2.00 -11.67 -0.69
N PHE A 108 -2.91 -11.15 0.15
CA PHE A 108 -4.09 -11.93 0.54
C PHE A 108 -5.06 -12.08 -0.63
N ALA A 109 -5.20 -11.04 -1.46
CA ALA A 109 -5.96 -11.16 -2.71
C ALA A 109 -5.34 -12.22 -3.64
N ALA A 110 -4.01 -12.27 -3.78
CA ALA A 110 -3.33 -13.28 -4.58
C ALA A 110 -3.55 -14.70 -4.03
N TYR A 111 -3.50 -14.87 -2.70
CA TYR A 111 -3.84 -16.15 -2.06
C TYR A 111 -5.26 -16.60 -2.39
N LEU A 112 -6.25 -15.70 -2.27
CA LEU A 112 -7.64 -16.02 -2.59
C LEU A 112 -7.83 -16.35 -4.08
N ASP A 113 -7.07 -15.71 -4.96
CA ASP A 113 -7.09 -16.00 -6.38
C ASP A 113 -6.50 -17.38 -6.70
N ASP A 114 -5.36 -17.71 -6.09
CA ASP A 114 -4.74 -19.04 -6.23
C ASP A 114 -5.67 -20.17 -5.73
N GLU A 115 -6.44 -19.92 -4.68
CA GLU A 115 -7.50 -20.80 -4.20
C GLU A 115 -8.77 -20.80 -5.06
N GLY A 116 -8.82 -19.97 -6.12
CA GLY A 116 -9.96 -19.86 -7.03
C GLY A 116 -11.21 -19.25 -6.39
N ARG A 117 -11.01 -18.33 -5.44
CA ARG A 117 -12.09 -17.67 -4.69
C ARG A 117 -12.49 -16.30 -5.25
N LEU A 118 -11.75 -15.79 -6.23
CA LEU A 118 -11.99 -14.49 -6.82
C LEU A 118 -12.72 -14.57 -8.15
N ALA A 119 -13.43 -13.51 -8.48
CA ALA A 119 -13.90 -13.25 -9.83
C ALA A 119 -12.70 -13.02 -10.77
N ASP A 120 -12.86 -13.32 -12.05
CA ASP A 120 -11.86 -13.07 -13.09
C ASP A 120 -11.72 -11.56 -13.33
N MET A 121 -10.80 -10.92 -12.57
CA MET A 121 -10.60 -9.48 -12.60
C MET A 121 -10.08 -8.99 -13.97
N ASP A 122 -9.25 -9.75 -14.67
CA ASP A 122 -8.76 -9.41 -16.02
C ASP A 122 -9.89 -9.33 -17.05
N LYS A 123 -10.96 -10.06 -16.83
CA LYS A 123 -12.15 -10.00 -17.68
C LYS A 123 -12.93 -8.70 -17.53
N TYR A 124 -12.90 -8.12 -16.33
CA TYR A 124 -13.64 -6.91 -15.99
C TYR A 124 -12.81 -5.64 -16.15
N PHE A 125 -11.51 -5.70 -15.88
CA PHE A 125 -10.58 -4.57 -15.94
C PHE A 125 -9.54 -4.79 -17.05
N GLY A 126 -9.78 -4.17 -18.19
CA GLY A 126 -8.87 -4.29 -19.33
C GLY A 126 -7.52 -3.59 -19.08
N SER A 127 -6.48 -4.06 -19.79
CA SER A 127 -5.11 -3.51 -19.66
C SER A 127 -5.02 -2.00 -19.92
N TRP A 128 -5.88 -1.45 -20.76
CA TRP A 128 -5.93 0.00 -21.02
C TRP A 128 -6.50 0.77 -19.81
N GLU A 129 -7.44 0.20 -19.06
CA GLU A 129 -8.03 0.77 -17.85
C GLU A 129 -6.99 0.74 -16.72
N THR A 130 -6.34 -0.40 -16.52
CA THR A 130 -5.29 -0.56 -15.50
C THR A 130 -4.00 0.21 -15.83
N SER A 131 -3.80 0.65 -17.08
CA SER A 131 -2.64 1.49 -17.45
C SER A 131 -2.65 2.89 -16.83
N GLY A 132 -3.79 3.34 -16.31
CA GLY A 132 -3.91 4.60 -15.57
C GLY A 132 -3.44 4.54 -14.12
N TYR A 133 -3.23 3.33 -13.58
CA TYR A 133 -2.77 3.13 -12.22
C TYR A 133 -1.25 3.17 -12.11
N ASP A 134 -0.74 3.37 -10.90
CA ASP A 134 0.68 3.23 -10.61
C ASP A 134 1.17 1.83 -11.03
N LYS A 135 2.28 1.79 -11.76
CA LYS A 135 2.79 0.54 -12.34
C LYS A 135 3.27 -0.45 -11.28
N THR A 136 3.88 0.07 -10.21
CA THR A 136 4.38 -0.74 -9.11
C THR A 136 3.23 -1.35 -8.35
N MET A 137 2.21 -0.54 -8.02
CA MET A 137 1.01 -1.02 -7.35
C MET A 137 0.23 -2.03 -8.21
N THR A 138 0.12 -1.77 -9.53
CA THR A 138 -0.51 -2.72 -10.46
C THR A 138 0.26 -4.04 -10.57
N ALA A 139 1.60 -3.99 -10.49
CA ALA A 139 2.40 -5.20 -10.47
C ALA A 139 2.20 -6.02 -9.19
N ALA A 140 2.07 -5.34 -8.03
CA ALA A 140 1.76 -5.98 -6.75
C ALA A 140 0.35 -6.59 -6.70
N ALA A 141 -0.59 -6.04 -7.46
CA ALA A 141 -2.00 -6.47 -7.50
C ALA A 141 -2.23 -7.71 -8.41
N LYS A 142 -1.16 -8.43 -8.76
CA LYS A 142 -1.25 -9.63 -9.61
C LYS A 142 -0.85 -10.88 -8.86
N SER A 143 -1.61 -11.95 -9.09
CA SER A 143 -1.28 -13.32 -8.71
C SER A 143 -0.54 -14.04 -9.85
N SER A 144 -0.33 -15.34 -9.67
CA SER A 144 0.16 -16.24 -10.73
C SER A 144 -0.83 -16.38 -11.90
N LYS A 145 -2.13 -16.08 -11.69
CA LYS A 145 -3.21 -16.23 -12.66
C LYS A 145 -3.54 -14.94 -13.43
N GLY A 146 -3.14 -13.78 -12.91
CA GLY A 146 -3.44 -12.48 -13.49
C GLY A 146 -3.74 -11.43 -12.45
N LEU A 147 -4.61 -10.47 -12.78
CA LEU A 147 -5.03 -9.42 -11.86
C LEU A 147 -5.89 -10.01 -10.73
N SER A 148 -5.43 -9.92 -9.49
CA SER A 148 -6.14 -10.43 -8.31
C SER A 148 -6.89 -9.34 -7.53
N SER A 149 -6.50 -8.08 -7.71
CA SER A 149 -7.17 -6.93 -7.07
C SER A 149 -6.97 -5.66 -7.88
N ILE A 150 -7.75 -4.64 -7.60
CA ILE A 150 -7.50 -3.27 -8.08
C ILE A 150 -6.79 -2.53 -6.95
N PRO A 151 -5.57 -2.00 -7.17
CA PRO A 151 -4.86 -1.23 -6.16
C PRO A 151 -5.61 0.05 -5.84
N ILE A 152 -5.67 0.42 -4.57
CA ILE A 152 -6.35 1.64 -4.10
C ILE A 152 -5.39 2.59 -3.40
N ALA A 153 -4.38 2.07 -2.73
CA ALA A 153 -3.38 2.85 -1.99
C ALA A 153 -2.10 2.05 -1.76
N ALA A 154 -1.03 2.73 -1.42
CA ALA A 154 0.19 2.11 -0.91
C ALA A 154 0.83 2.96 0.18
N GLU A 155 1.57 2.32 1.08
CA GLU A 155 2.46 2.96 2.04
C GLU A 155 3.90 2.53 1.81
N THR A 156 4.86 3.31 2.32
CA THR A 156 6.29 3.00 2.24
C THR A 156 7.01 3.53 3.47
N ASN A 157 8.16 2.94 3.79
CA ASN A 157 9.01 3.47 4.84
C ASN A 157 9.69 4.77 4.38
N VAL A 158 9.73 5.74 5.28
CA VAL A 158 10.51 6.98 5.16
C VAL A 158 11.44 7.12 6.35
N PHE A 159 12.52 7.89 6.19
CA PHE A 159 13.41 8.22 7.28
C PHE A 159 13.26 9.69 7.64
N ILE A 160 12.90 9.97 8.89
CA ILE A 160 12.64 11.30 9.42
C ILE A 160 13.49 11.57 10.65
N VAL A 161 14.02 12.78 10.76
CA VAL A 161 14.87 13.24 11.88
C VAL A 161 14.30 14.51 12.48
N ASN A 162 14.26 14.56 13.81
CA ASN A 162 14.04 15.78 14.58
C ASN A 162 15.32 16.58 14.61
N THR A 163 15.37 17.70 13.91
CA THR A 163 16.57 18.52 13.74
C THR A 163 16.91 19.35 14.97
N ASP A 164 15.94 19.62 15.85
CA ASP A 164 16.22 20.20 17.17
C ASP A 164 17.02 19.26 18.08
N MET A 165 16.81 17.96 17.90
CA MET A 165 17.53 16.93 18.67
C MET A 165 18.85 16.53 18.02
N PHE A 166 18.92 16.56 16.68
CA PHE A 166 20.09 16.17 15.90
C PHE A 166 20.24 16.97 14.59
N ALA A 167 21.10 17.97 14.61
CA ALA A 167 21.30 18.88 13.47
C ALA A 167 22.17 18.30 12.34
N ASP A 168 23.08 17.34 12.66
CA ASP A 168 24.05 16.80 11.69
C ASP A 168 23.49 15.63 10.84
N TYR A 169 22.20 15.66 10.54
CA TYR A 169 21.47 14.57 9.87
C TYR A 169 21.97 14.29 8.44
N GLU A 170 22.50 15.29 7.74
CA GLU A 170 23.09 15.11 6.40
C GLU A 170 24.31 14.18 6.38
N ALA A 171 24.96 13.97 7.54
CA ALA A 171 26.06 13.04 7.68
C ALA A 171 25.64 11.57 7.66
N ILE A 172 24.34 11.27 7.77
CA ILE A 172 23.79 9.90 7.73
C ILE A 172 23.72 9.43 6.28
N SER A 173 24.79 8.83 5.79
CA SER A 173 24.96 8.45 4.39
C SER A 173 24.64 6.97 4.10
N SER A 174 24.52 6.14 5.13
CA SER A 174 24.14 4.73 5.04
C SER A 174 23.51 4.24 6.34
N PHE A 175 22.92 3.05 6.31
CA PHE A 175 22.32 2.44 7.50
C PHE A 175 23.39 2.14 8.57
N GLU A 176 24.58 1.67 8.17
CA GLU A 176 25.70 1.45 9.09
C GLU A 176 26.17 2.79 9.72
N LYS A 177 26.12 3.89 8.93
CA LYS A 177 26.43 5.21 9.47
C LYS A 177 25.34 5.69 10.45
N LEU A 178 24.07 5.40 10.17
CA LEU A 178 22.97 5.64 11.10
C LEU A 178 23.21 4.92 12.44
N CYS A 179 23.56 3.64 12.41
CA CYS A 179 23.87 2.87 13.61
C CYS A 179 25.07 3.45 14.38
N SER A 180 26.13 3.84 13.69
CA SER A 180 27.30 4.48 14.30
C SER A 180 26.94 5.83 14.96
N VAL A 181 26.11 6.65 14.30
CA VAL A 181 25.61 7.92 14.85
C VAL A 181 24.75 7.66 16.09
N ALA A 182 23.94 6.62 16.04
CA ALA A 182 23.05 6.24 17.15
C ALA A 182 23.85 5.90 18.43
N ASP A 183 24.93 5.13 18.31
CA ASP A 183 25.81 4.77 19.43
C ASP A 183 26.50 6.01 20.01
N GLU A 184 26.99 6.90 19.15
CA GLU A 184 27.60 8.17 19.58
C GLU A 184 26.58 9.09 20.26
N TYR A 185 25.36 9.15 19.73
CA TYR A 185 24.27 9.94 20.29
C TYR A 185 23.89 9.46 21.69
N TYR A 186 23.74 8.12 21.87
CA TYR A 186 23.45 7.55 23.18
C TYR A 186 24.54 7.86 24.21
N LYS A 187 25.82 7.71 23.84
CA LYS A 187 26.95 8.05 24.72
C LYS A 187 26.94 9.50 25.19
N ARG A 188 26.44 10.40 24.35
CA ARG A 188 26.37 11.84 24.64
C ARG A 188 25.12 12.23 25.45
N THR A 189 23.96 11.62 25.16
CA THR A 189 22.64 12.06 25.61
C THR A 189 21.97 11.11 26.60
N SER A 190 22.40 9.86 26.65
CA SER A 190 21.74 8.74 27.32
C SER A 190 20.32 8.46 26.81
N LYS A 191 20.02 8.89 25.58
CA LYS A 191 18.76 8.60 24.88
C LYS A 191 19.04 7.78 23.63
N SER A 192 18.16 6.83 23.33
CA SER A 192 18.21 6.13 22.03
C SER A 192 18.00 7.10 20.88
N PHE A 193 18.67 6.86 19.78
CA PHE A 193 18.64 7.75 18.62
C PHE A 193 17.44 7.49 17.74
N PHE A 194 17.22 6.22 17.37
CA PHE A 194 16.19 5.87 16.39
C PHE A 194 15.43 4.59 16.72
N THR A 195 14.36 4.38 15.98
CA THR A 195 13.57 3.14 15.93
C THR A 195 13.06 2.87 14.51
N ILE A 196 12.46 1.70 14.31
CA ILE A 196 11.87 1.24 13.04
C ILE A 196 10.43 0.80 13.34
N SER A 197 9.43 1.29 12.59
CA SER A 197 8.02 0.94 12.82
C SER A 197 7.66 -0.46 12.30
N ASP A 198 8.03 -0.76 11.07
CA ASP A 198 7.78 -2.04 10.40
C ASP A 198 9.11 -2.73 10.06
N TYR A 199 9.47 -3.73 10.87
CA TYR A 199 10.71 -4.47 10.68
C TYR A 199 10.69 -5.36 9.42
N SER A 200 9.53 -5.92 9.08
CA SER A 200 9.40 -6.76 7.91
C SER A 200 9.62 -5.96 6.63
N LEU A 201 8.99 -4.79 6.53
CA LEU A 201 9.17 -3.87 5.41
C LEU A 201 10.62 -3.38 5.34
N PHE A 202 11.21 -3.01 6.50
CA PHE A 202 12.61 -2.61 6.58
C PHE A 202 13.57 -3.71 6.12
N PHE A 203 13.38 -4.95 6.57
CA PHE A 203 14.23 -6.07 6.15
C PHE A 203 14.14 -6.34 4.64
N ARG A 204 12.93 -6.22 4.06
CA ARG A 204 12.73 -6.33 2.59
C ARG A 204 13.52 -5.26 1.85
N ASP A 205 13.43 -4.02 2.31
CA ASP A 205 14.17 -2.90 1.73
C ASP A 205 15.68 -3.15 1.81
N ALA A 206 16.19 -3.49 2.99
CA ALA A 206 17.61 -3.69 3.22
C ALA A 206 18.19 -4.86 2.42
N VAL A 207 17.46 -5.98 2.36
CA VAL A 207 17.90 -7.17 1.59
C VAL A 207 17.84 -6.89 0.08
N ALA A 208 16.80 -6.21 -0.41
CA ALA A 208 16.70 -5.80 -1.81
C ALA A 208 17.83 -4.85 -2.21
N GLN A 209 18.21 -3.93 -1.34
CA GLN A 209 19.38 -3.04 -1.54
C GLN A 209 20.69 -3.82 -1.68
N LEU A 210 20.82 -4.94 -0.98
CA LEU A 210 21.98 -5.84 -1.08
C LEU A 210 21.90 -6.82 -2.27
N GLY A 211 20.86 -6.70 -3.11
CA GLY A 211 20.71 -7.46 -4.35
C GLY A 211 20.07 -8.85 -4.17
N GLU A 212 19.49 -9.14 -3.02
CA GLU A 212 18.73 -10.35 -2.76
C GLU A 212 17.23 -10.06 -2.73
N ARG A 213 16.43 -11.13 -2.81
CA ARG A 213 15.00 -11.05 -2.60
C ARG A 213 14.66 -11.60 -1.22
N PHE A 214 13.93 -10.82 -0.45
CA PHE A 214 13.38 -11.24 0.84
C PHE A 214 11.89 -11.50 0.69
N ASP A 215 11.51 -12.77 0.64
CA ASP A 215 10.11 -13.14 0.50
C ASP A 215 9.36 -13.15 1.85
N GLY A 216 10.08 -13.32 2.96
CA GLY A 216 9.52 -13.22 4.32
C GLY A 216 8.45 -14.25 4.63
N VAL A 217 8.51 -15.43 4.01
CA VAL A 217 7.47 -16.47 4.08
C VAL A 217 7.70 -17.40 5.26
N SER A 218 8.93 -17.51 5.73
CA SER A 218 9.35 -18.47 6.75
C SER A 218 10.42 -17.87 7.66
N PRO A 219 10.49 -18.26 8.94
CA PRO A 219 11.63 -17.94 9.81
C PRO A 219 12.99 -18.30 9.20
N HIS A 220 13.03 -19.28 8.28
CA HIS A 220 14.25 -19.67 7.57
C HIS A 220 14.70 -18.63 6.54
N ASP A 221 13.83 -17.73 6.11
CA ASP A 221 14.20 -16.66 5.16
C ASP A 221 15.17 -15.66 5.79
N THR A 222 15.28 -15.62 7.12
CA THR A 222 16.30 -14.86 7.85
C THR A 222 17.67 -15.53 7.89
N ASP A 223 17.81 -16.73 7.33
CA ASP A 223 19.08 -17.47 7.32
C ASP A 223 20.08 -16.99 6.25
N SER A 224 19.67 -16.08 5.34
CA SER A 224 20.60 -15.48 4.39
C SER A 224 21.71 -14.68 5.10
N ASP A 225 22.88 -14.62 4.49
CA ASP A 225 24.01 -13.88 5.07
C ASP A 225 23.69 -12.38 5.18
N ASN A 226 22.89 -11.83 4.26
CA ASN A 226 22.45 -10.45 4.30
C ASN A 226 21.45 -10.19 5.43
N CYS A 227 20.47 -11.09 5.66
CA CYS A 227 19.59 -10.99 6.81
C CYS A 227 20.37 -11.07 8.14
N LYS A 228 21.30 -12.00 8.26
CA LYS A 228 22.17 -12.12 9.45
C LYS A 228 23.01 -10.87 9.68
N TYR A 229 23.51 -10.27 8.60
CA TYR A 229 24.27 -9.03 8.66
C TYR A 229 23.40 -7.86 9.19
N ILE A 230 22.22 -7.65 8.62
CA ILE A 230 21.29 -6.59 9.02
C ILE A 230 20.90 -6.79 10.49
N TYR A 231 20.53 -8.02 10.84
CA TYR A 231 20.12 -8.37 12.21
C TYR A 231 21.26 -8.11 13.21
N LYS A 232 22.50 -8.50 12.86
CA LYS A 232 23.67 -8.29 13.70
C LYS A 232 23.90 -6.80 13.99
N ILE A 233 23.85 -5.95 12.97
CA ILE A 233 24.04 -4.50 13.14
C ILE A 233 22.97 -3.92 14.05
N LEU A 234 21.70 -4.29 13.84
CA LEU A 234 20.60 -3.83 14.70
C LEU A 234 20.77 -4.31 16.14
N ALA A 235 21.14 -5.57 16.35
CA ALA A 235 21.34 -6.15 17.67
C ALA A 235 22.50 -5.48 18.42
N GLU A 236 23.62 -5.20 17.72
CA GLU A 236 24.77 -4.49 18.28
C GLU A 236 24.38 -3.06 18.69
N THR A 237 23.66 -2.34 17.80
CA THR A 237 23.19 -0.97 18.09
C THR A 237 22.16 -0.93 19.23
N ALA A 238 21.31 -1.95 19.33
CA ALA A 238 20.38 -2.09 20.46
C ALA A 238 21.13 -2.37 21.79
N TYR A 239 22.12 -3.25 21.75
CA TYR A 239 22.97 -3.53 22.91
C TYR A 239 23.69 -2.27 23.42
N ASP A 240 24.17 -1.44 22.51
CA ASP A 240 24.78 -0.14 22.81
C ASP A 240 23.73 0.96 23.07
N ARG A 241 22.44 0.61 23.04
CA ARG A 241 21.27 1.46 23.31
C ARG A 241 21.06 2.62 22.35
N GLY A 242 21.73 2.63 21.22
CA GLY A 242 21.52 3.63 20.16
C GLY A 242 20.19 3.44 19.43
N PHE A 243 19.73 2.19 19.33
CA PHE A 243 18.45 1.79 18.78
C PHE A 243 17.51 1.34 19.90
N THR A 244 16.21 1.67 19.77
CA THR A 244 15.15 1.15 20.65
C THR A 244 14.04 0.52 19.81
N SER A 245 13.43 -0.55 20.32
CA SER A 245 12.28 -1.12 19.65
C SER A 245 11.10 -0.14 19.61
N SER A 246 10.31 -0.19 18.53
CA SER A 246 9.13 0.68 18.41
C SER A 246 8.00 0.27 19.33
N GLY A 247 7.82 -1.04 19.51
CA GLY A 247 6.59 -1.58 20.11
C GLY A 247 5.33 -1.18 19.35
N GLY A 248 5.44 -0.85 18.03
CA GLY A 248 4.36 -0.29 17.22
C GLY A 248 4.14 1.22 17.42
N GLU A 249 5.05 1.94 18.06
CA GLU A 249 4.85 3.35 18.44
C GLU A 249 5.94 4.30 17.91
N ALA A 250 6.56 3.97 16.78
CA ALA A 250 7.69 4.74 16.25
C ALA A 250 7.35 6.22 16.02
N ALA A 251 6.24 6.51 15.35
CA ALA A 251 5.80 7.87 15.07
C ALA A 251 5.46 8.64 16.36
N ARG A 252 4.84 7.97 17.34
CA ARG A 252 4.57 8.57 18.66
C ARG A 252 5.85 8.92 19.39
N LYS A 253 6.80 7.99 19.50
CA LYS A 253 8.09 8.22 20.18
C LYS A 253 8.86 9.39 19.56
N LEU A 254 8.83 9.50 18.23
CA LEU A 254 9.42 10.64 17.54
C LEU A 254 8.69 11.95 17.88
N ALA A 255 7.37 11.97 17.81
CA ALA A 255 6.55 13.14 18.09
C ALA A 255 6.65 13.62 19.56
N ASP A 256 6.86 12.69 20.50
CA ASP A 256 7.04 12.99 21.92
C ASP A 256 8.51 13.35 22.27
N GLY A 257 9.45 13.31 21.30
CA GLY A 257 10.88 13.61 21.52
C GLY A 257 11.60 12.57 22.38
N GLU A 258 11.09 11.34 22.43
CA GLU A 258 11.74 10.22 23.10
C GLU A 258 12.97 9.75 22.30
N ILE A 259 12.89 9.85 20.97
CA ILE A 259 13.94 9.51 19.99
C ILE A 259 14.16 10.68 19.03
N ALA A 260 15.34 10.74 18.42
CA ALA A 260 15.70 11.80 17.48
C ALA A 260 15.38 11.46 16.02
N ALA A 261 15.21 10.19 15.68
CA ALA A 261 14.96 9.75 14.31
C ALA A 261 14.06 8.50 14.27
N ALA A 262 13.42 8.27 13.12
CA ALA A 262 12.66 7.04 12.90
C ALA A 262 12.69 6.60 11.42
N VAL A 263 12.78 5.28 11.19
CA VAL A 263 12.30 4.66 9.97
C VAL A 263 10.84 4.30 10.23
N VAL A 264 9.93 4.95 9.53
CA VAL A 264 8.51 4.89 9.86
C VAL A 264 7.68 4.82 8.58
N SER A 265 6.55 4.12 8.64
CA SER A 265 5.59 4.13 7.54
C SER A 265 5.09 5.56 7.27
N SER A 266 4.94 5.88 6.01
CA SER A 266 4.37 7.17 5.59
C SER A 266 2.96 7.39 6.16
N ALA A 267 2.16 6.32 6.28
CA ALA A 267 0.83 6.35 6.86
C ALA A 267 0.84 6.54 8.39
N ASP A 268 1.66 5.77 9.11
CA ASP A 268 1.80 5.89 10.57
C ASP A 268 2.24 7.29 10.98
N LEU A 269 3.13 7.89 10.20
CA LEU A 269 3.65 9.22 10.48
C LEU A 269 2.55 10.28 10.49
N MET A 270 1.64 10.22 9.52
CA MET A 270 0.58 11.21 9.37
C MET A 270 -0.48 11.15 10.47
N GLN A 271 -0.60 10.05 11.20
CA GLN A 271 -1.45 9.97 12.40
C GLN A 271 -0.99 10.94 13.50
N TYR A 272 0.26 11.38 13.47
CA TYR A 272 0.86 12.30 14.43
C TYR A 272 1.21 13.67 13.81
N ALA A 273 0.64 13.99 12.64
CA ALA A 273 0.96 15.21 11.89
C ALA A 273 0.79 16.50 12.73
N ASP A 274 -0.27 16.59 13.53
CA ASP A 274 -0.52 17.74 14.40
C ASP A 274 0.60 17.97 15.41
N LYS A 275 1.08 16.90 16.04
CA LYS A 275 2.19 16.99 17.01
C LYS A 275 3.52 17.30 16.32
N LEU A 276 3.76 16.67 15.18
CA LEU A 276 4.99 16.85 14.41
C LEU A 276 5.07 18.24 13.77
N SER A 277 3.92 18.86 13.45
CA SER A 277 3.87 20.20 12.87
C SER A 277 4.40 21.31 13.81
N GLY A 278 4.51 21.03 15.12
CA GLY A 278 5.06 21.96 16.10
C GLY A 278 6.58 21.89 16.30
N GLY A 279 7.27 20.94 15.64
CA GLY A 279 8.71 20.72 15.75
C GLY A 279 9.45 20.91 14.42
N GLU A 280 10.77 20.93 14.48
CA GLU A 280 11.63 20.99 13.31
C GLU A 280 11.99 19.57 12.88
N PHE A 281 11.38 19.11 11.77
CA PHE A 281 11.58 17.77 11.21
C PHE A 281 12.02 17.84 9.76
N GLU A 282 12.98 16.97 9.40
CA GLU A 282 13.43 16.80 8.03
C GLU A 282 13.36 15.34 7.59
N PHE A 283 12.86 15.12 6.37
CA PHE A 283 12.98 13.84 5.69
C PHE A 283 14.35 13.76 5.06
N VAL A 284 15.13 12.81 5.53
CA VAL A 284 16.47 12.55 5.01
C VAL A 284 16.38 11.47 3.95
N SER A 285 17.27 11.49 2.97
CA SER A 285 17.43 10.35 2.06
C SER A 285 17.45 9.07 2.89
N PHE A 286 16.60 8.10 2.54
CA PHE A 286 16.55 6.82 3.23
C PHE A 286 17.98 6.27 3.36
N PRO A 287 18.45 5.88 4.55
CA PRO A 287 19.81 5.40 4.75
C PRO A 287 19.95 4.00 4.19
N TYR A 288 20.29 3.90 2.91
CA TYR A 288 20.50 2.63 2.25
C TYR A 288 21.67 1.87 2.88
N MET A 289 21.65 0.53 2.75
CA MET A 289 22.76 -0.32 3.18
C MET A 289 24.05 0.11 2.46
N LYS A 290 25.17 0.14 3.17
CA LYS A 290 26.46 0.47 2.59
C LYS A 290 26.76 -0.47 1.42
N ASP A 291 27.21 0.08 0.32
CA ASP A 291 27.47 -0.64 -0.94
C ASP A 291 26.20 -1.24 -1.59
N GLY A 292 25.01 -1.00 -1.02
CA GLY A 292 23.74 -1.40 -1.56
C GLY A 292 23.26 -0.46 -2.69
N LYS A 293 22.29 -0.94 -3.46
CA LYS A 293 21.58 -0.12 -4.46
C LYS A 293 20.33 0.46 -3.84
N PRO A 294 19.94 1.71 -4.19
CA PRO A 294 18.68 2.24 -3.74
C PRO A 294 17.51 1.32 -4.14
N ALA A 295 16.80 0.83 -3.14
CA ALA A 295 15.57 0.06 -3.30
C ALA A 295 14.65 0.36 -2.12
N TYR A 296 13.35 0.38 -2.38
CA TYR A 296 12.32 0.57 -1.36
C TYR A 296 11.09 -0.27 -1.69
N THR A 297 10.37 -0.70 -0.69
CA THR A 297 9.16 -1.52 -0.85
C THR A 297 7.91 -0.68 -0.64
N GLN A 298 6.91 -0.92 -1.47
CA GLN A 298 5.56 -0.41 -1.27
C GLN A 298 4.67 -1.55 -0.76
N LYS A 299 3.99 -1.32 0.34
CA LYS A 299 2.92 -2.19 0.83
C LYS A 299 1.62 -1.69 0.21
N VAL A 300 1.04 -2.50 -0.66
CA VAL A 300 -0.10 -2.11 -1.49
C VAL A 300 -1.39 -2.69 -0.93
N THR A 301 -2.37 -1.82 -0.73
CA THR A 301 -3.75 -2.19 -0.42
C THR A 301 -4.57 -2.18 -1.69
N GLY A 302 -5.37 -3.21 -1.89
CA GLY A 302 -6.26 -3.34 -3.04
C GLY A 302 -7.68 -3.70 -2.62
N MET A 303 -8.59 -3.65 -3.60
CA MET A 303 -9.93 -4.22 -3.48
C MET A 303 -10.10 -5.33 -4.48
N THR A 304 -10.63 -6.47 -4.02
CA THR A 304 -10.91 -7.64 -4.86
C THR A 304 -12.37 -8.02 -4.80
N ILE A 305 -12.87 -8.70 -5.84
CA ILE A 305 -14.24 -9.20 -5.94
C ILE A 305 -14.23 -10.70 -5.68
N LEU A 306 -14.97 -11.17 -4.68
CA LEU A 306 -15.15 -12.61 -4.47
C LEU A 306 -16.03 -13.21 -5.58
N ALA A 307 -15.73 -14.45 -5.98
CA ALA A 307 -16.47 -15.14 -7.00
C ALA A 307 -17.94 -15.35 -6.58
N SER A 308 -18.85 -14.87 -7.39
CA SER A 308 -20.30 -14.97 -7.18
C SER A 308 -21.04 -15.09 -8.52
N ASP A 309 -22.34 -14.80 -8.54
CA ASP A 309 -23.03 -14.69 -9.80
C ASP A 309 -22.62 -13.42 -10.57
N LYS A 310 -22.84 -13.47 -11.89
CA LYS A 310 -22.40 -12.38 -12.79
C LYS A 310 -23.05 -11.02 -12.52
N THR A 311 -24.20 -10.98 -11.87
CA THR A 311 -24.90 -9.73 -11.56
C THR A 311 -24.21 -9.04 -10.38
N HIS A 312 -23.87 -9.79 -9.33
CA HIS A 312 -23.09 -9.28 -8.20
C HIS A 312 -21.69 -8.85 -8.64
N GLU A 313 -20.96 -9.71 -9.40
CA GLU A 313 -19.63 -9.36 -9.90
C GLU A 313 -19.63 -8.06 -10.73
N LYS A 314 -20.57 -7.91 -11.67
CA LYS A 314 -20.70 -6.68 -12.48
C LYS A 314 -21.08 -5.46 -11.64
N SER A 315 -21.95 -5.64 -10.65
CA SER A 315 -22.32 -4.57 -9.73
C SER A 315 -21.12 -4.12 -8.89
N ALA A 316 -20.29 -5.07 -8.42
CA ALA A 316 -19.05 -4.78 -7.70
C ALA A 316 -18.05 -4.02 -8.60
N VAL A 317 -17.92 -4.40 -9.87
CA VAL A 317 -17.10 -3.67 -10.84
C VAL A 317 -17.54 -2.21 -11.01
N MET A 318 -18.85 -1.93 -11.00
CA MET A 318 -19.35 -0.56 -11.07
C MET A 318 -18.90 0.28 -9.87
N PHE A 319 -18.99 -0.28 -8.66
CA PHE A 319 -18.50 0.38 -7.46
C PHE A 319 -16.98 0.59 -7.52
N LEU A 320 -16.20 -0.44 -7.87
CA LEU A 320 -14.74 -0.32 -7.94
C LEU A 320 -14.30 0.74 -8.96
N ARG A 321 -14.94 0.83 -10.12
CA ARG A 321 -14.63 1.86 -11.12
C ARG A 321 -14.92 3.26 -10.63
N TRP A 322 -16.00 3.45 -9.88
CA TRP A 322 -16.29 4.73 -9.25
C TRP A 322 -15.26 5.04 -8.17
N PHE A 323 -15.00 4.09 -7.28
CA PHE A 323 -14.10 4.26 -6.14
C PHE A 323 -12.67 4.53 -6.57
N THR A 324 -12.23 3.90 -7.65
CA THR A 324 -10.89 4.09 -8.22
C THR A 324 -10.84 5.14 -9.33
N SER A 325 -11.90 5.94 -9.52
CA SER A 325 -11.78 7.16 -10.32
C SER A 325 -10.77 8.11 -9.67
N GLN A 326 -10.05 8.89 -10.48
CA GLN A 326 -8.97 9.75 -9.97
C GLN A 326 -9.43 10.66 -8.83
N SER A 327 -10.58 11.32 -8.96
CA SER A 327 -11.09 12.25 -7.96
C SER A 327 -11.47 11.54 -6.65
N VAL A 328 -12.14 10.38 -6.74
CA VAL A 328 -12.59 9.63 -5.57
C VAL A 328 -11.41 8.99 -4.86
N ASN A 329 -10.48 8.35 -5.61
CA ASN A 329 -9.30 7.73 -5.03
C ASN A 329 -8.36 8.75 -4.37
N SER A 330 -8.11 9.90 -5.03
CA SER A 330 -7.32 10.97 -4.41
C SER A 330 -7.97 11.54 -3.15
N SER A 331 -9.31 11.64 -3.12
CA SER A 331 -10.03 12.08 -1.92
C SER A 331 -10.00 11.03 -0.80
N PHE A 332 -10.07 9.74 -1.15
CA PHE A 332 -9.98 8.63 -0.20
C PHE A 332 -8.61 8.57 0.47
N VAL A 333 -7.56 8.65 -0.30
CA VAL A 333 -6.18 8.68 0.22
C VAL A 333 -5.95 9.97 1.02
N GLY A 334 -6.38 11.11 0.50
CA GLY A 334 -6.30 12.41 1.17
C GLY A 334 -4.90 12.67 1.72
N ASP A 335 -4.85 13.15 2.96
CA ASP A 335 -3.62 13.49 3.68
C ASP A 335 -3.17 12.37 4.64
N SER A 336 -3.60 11.14 4.40
CA SER A 336 -3.33 9.99 5.28
C SER A 336 -1.87 9.50 5.25
N GLY A 337 -1.05 10.02 4.34
CA GLY A 337 0.33 9.54 4.11
C GLY A 337 0.42 8.30 3.21
N TYR A 338 -0.72 7.79 2.76
CA TYR A 338 -0.76 6.80 1.69
C TYR A 338 -0.51 7.44 0.32
N LEU A 339 0.00 6.65 -0.60
CA LEU A 339 0.20 7.00 -1.99
C LEU A 339 -1.05 6.60 -2.79
N ALA A 340 -1.57 7.50 -3.60
CA ALA A 340 -2.73 7.21 -4.44
C ALA A 340 -2.38 6.21 -5.55
N ALA A 341 -3.27 5.26 -5.81
CA ALA A 341 -3.08 4.28 -6.86
C ALA A 341 -3.30 4.85 -8.26
N ILE A 342 -4.08 5.93 -8.38
CA ILE A 342 -4.37 6.58 -9.64
C ILE A 342 -4.26 8.11 -9.52
N GLY A 343 -3.62 8.74 -10.51
CA GLY A 343 -3.39 10.18 -10.52
C GLY A 343 -2.14 10.58 -9.74
N LYS A 344 -2.16 11.79 -9.18
CA LYS A 344 -1.17 12.30 -8.24
C LYS A 344 -1.86 12.57 -6.93
N GLU A 345 -1.11 12.40 -5.86
CA GLU A 345 -1.53 12.82 -4.53
C GLU A 345 -1.94 14.30 -4.58
N SER A 346 -3.08 14.64 -4.02
CA SER A 346 -3.52 16.04 -3.99
C SER A 346 -2.81 16.77 -2.85
N SER A 347 -1.99 17.74 -3.15
CA SER A 347 -1.32 18.64 -2.20
C SER A 347 -2.31 19.63 -1.56
N SER A 348 -3.41 19.16 -1.00
CA SER A 348 -4.47 20.06 -0.52
C SER A 348 -4.53 20.26 0.99
N SER A 349 -3.68 19.57 1.76
CA SER A 349 -3.79 19.52 3.20
C SER A 349 -3.46 20.80 3.92
N GLY A 350 -2.61 21.65 3.34
CA GLY A 350 -2.01 22.78 4.07
C GLY A 350 -1.07 22.35 5.20
N PHE A 351 -0.80 21.04 5.37
CA PHE A 351 0.19 20.54 6.30
C PHE A 351 1.57 20.52 5.64
N ALA A 352 2.48 21.38 6.08
CA ALA A 352 3.86 21.41 5.57
C ALA A 352 4.58 20.06 5.74
N LEU A 353 4.22 19.28 6.74
CA LEU A 353 4.76 17.93 6.95
C LEU A 353 4.36 16.98 5.81
N TYR A 354 3.10 17.04 5.36
CA TYR A 354 2.63 16.21 4.24
C TYR A 354 3.36 16.54 2.94
N ASP A 355 3.54 17.83 2.64
CA ASP A 355 4.28 18.25 1.45
C ASP A 355 5.73 17.75 1.48
N LYS A 356 6.41 17.87 2.63
CA LYS A 356 7.76 17.35 2.84
C LYS A 356 7.81 15.81 2.69
N LEU A 357 6.80 15.11 3.23
CA LEU A 357 6.70 13.65 3.10
C LEU A 357 6.56 13.23 1.62
N MET A 358 5.66 13.87 0.88
CA MET A 358 5.45 13.55 -0.54
C MET A 358 6.69 13.86 -1.39
N ASP A 359 7.40 14.96 -1.11
CA ASP A 359 8.68 15.27 -1.76
C ASP A 359 9.76 14.23 -1.46
N ALA A 360 9.82 13.71 -0.22
CA ALA A 360 10.73 12.64 0.16
C ALA A 360 10.41 11.33 -0.60
N VAL A 361 9.15 10.93 -0.66
CA VAL A 361 8.70 9.75 -1.40
C VAL A 361 9.00 9.88 -2.90
N GLU A 362 8.72 11.05 -3.49
CA GLU A 362 9.02 11.31 -4.90
C GLU A 362 10.55 11.25 -5.17
N THR A 363 11.35 11.70 -4.22
CA THR A 363 12.82 11.59 -4.29
C THR A 363 13.27 10.13 -4.23
N MET A 364 12.67 9.31 -3.37
CA MET A 364 12.93 7.87 -3.31
C MET A 364 12.55 7.18 -4.62
N ARG A 365 11.37 7.50 -5.18
CA ARG A 365 10.89 6.99 -6.49
C ARG A 365 11.87 7.30 -7.63
N LYS A 366 12.51 8.48 -7.62
CA LYS A 366 13.50 8.87 -8.64
C LYS A 366 14.86 8.21 -8.49
N LYS A 367 15.25 7.85 -7.26
CA LYS A 367 16.57 7.31 -6.95
C LYS A 367 16.62 5.78 -6.95
N GLY A 368 15.52 5.13 -6.61
CA GLY A 368 15.49 3.69 -6.35
C GLY A 368 14.54 2.92 -7.25
N ASP A 369 14.86 1.65 -7.45
CA ASP A 369 13.91 0.69 -7.99
C ASP A 369 12.90 0.36 -6.89
N SER A 370 11.61 0.65 -7.16
CA SER A 370 10.56 0.21 -6.26
C SER A 370 10.40 -1.30 -6.37
N THR A 371 10.43 -1.96 -5.23
CA THR A 371 10.04 -3.36 -5.11
C THR A 371 8.63 -3.41 -4.53
N THR A 372 7.88 -4.41 -4.92
CA THR A 372 6.62 -4.74 -4.28
C THR A 372 6.80 -5.98 -3.46
N ARG A 373 5.99 -6.10 -2.44
CA ARG A 373 5.79 -7.34 -1.75
C ARG A 373 5.33 -8.36 -2.81
N ALA A 374 6.07 -9.46 -2.99
CA ALA A 374 5.65 -10.46 -3.95
C ALA A 374 4.38 -11.12 -3.44
N ALA A 375 3.31 -11.00 -4.22
CA ALA A 375 2.09 -11.73 -3.95
C ALA A 375 2.34 -13.23 -4.16
N SER A 376 2.23 -14.02 -3.10
CA SER A 376 2.25 -15.49 -3.17
C SER A 376 1.26 -16.07 -2.17
N ALA A 377 0.64 -17.19 -2.54
CA ALA A 377 -0.27 -17.92 -1.66
C ALA A 377 0.39 -18.33 -0.34
N GLU A 378 1.65 -18.77 -0.39
CA GLU A 378 2.43 -19.11 0.80
C GLU A 378 2.65 -17.91 1.71
N TYR A 379 2.80 -16.73 1.12
CA TYR A 379 3.07 -15.51 1.85
C TYR A 379 1.94 -15.14 2.82
N SER A 380 0.68 -15.19 2.38
CA SER A 380 -0.46 -14.67 3.18
C SER A 380 -0.72 -15.43 4.48
N VAL A 381 -0.47 -16.74 4.50
CA VAL A 381 -0.71 -17.58 5.69
C VAL A 381 0.51 -17.56 6.63
N ASN A 382 1.71 -17.60 6.06
CA ASN A 382 2.95 -17.72 6.83
C ASN A 382 3.57 -16.37 7.20
N SER A 383 3.36 -15.30 6.42
CA SER A 383 3.95 -13.99 6.70
C SER A 383 3.44 -13.37 7.99
N ARG A 384 2.16 -13.56 8.34
CA ARG A 384 1.62 -13.08 9.62
C ARG A 384 2.33 -13.67 10.83
N ASN A 385 2.66 -14.96 10.76
CA ASN A 385 3.44 -15.61 11.79
C ASN A 385 4.87 -15.13 11.79
N PHE A 386 5.46 -14.91 10.61
CA PHE A 386 6.82 -14.40 10.46
C PHE A 386 6.94 -12.96 10.98
N ASP A 387 6.05 -12.05 10.54
CA ASP A 387 6.05 -10.65 11.00
C ASP A 387 5.87 -10.58 12.53
N SER A 388 4.98 -11.38 13.10
CA SER A 388 4.79 -11.49 14.55
C SER A 388 6.05 -12.01 15.26
N VAL A 389 6.70 -13.03 14.72
CA VAL A 389 7.95 -13.58 15.28
C VAL A 389 9.07 -12.57 15.17
N LEU A 390 9.25 -11.93 14.00
CA LEU A 390 10.26 -10.91 13.79
C LEU A 390 10.07 -9.72 14.75
N ASN A 391 8.86 -9.21 14.87
CA ASN A 391 8.52 -8.15 15.81
C ASN A 391 8.82 -8.56 17.26
N THR A 392 8.50 -9.79 17.65
CA THR A 392 8.80 -10.31 18.99
C THR A 392 10.30 -10.34 19.25
N ILE A 393 11.07 -10.84 18.30
CA ILE A 393 12.54 -10.91 18.40
C ILE A 393 13.12 -9.48 18.48
N MET A 394 12.73 -8.59 17.57
CA MET A 394 13.23 -7.23 17.53
C MET A 394 12.84 -6.45 18.80
N ASN A 395 11.64 -6.65 19.32
CA ASN A 395 11.20 -6.05 20.58
C ASN A 395 11.95 -6.60 21.81
N SER A 396 12.52 -7.79 21.71
CA SER A 396 13.33 -8.39 22.79
C SER A 396 14.78 -7.86 22.86
N LEU A 397 15.21 -7.06 21.87
CA LEU A 397 16.57 -6.51 21.84
C LEU A 397 16.81 -5.35 22.82
N ASN A 398 15.77 -4.90 23.55
CA ASN A 398 15.86 -3.82 24.54
C ASN A 398 15.74 -4.29 25.97
#